data_d21713e989442b6f92759e7e4bb210a0
#
_entry.id   d21713e989442b6f92759e7e4bb210a0
#
_cell.length_a   1.000
_cell.length_b   1.000
_cell.length_c   1.000
_cell.angle_alpha   90.00
_cell.angle_beta   90.00
_cell.angle_gamma   90.00
#
_symmetry.space_group_name_H-M   'P 1'
#
loop_
_entity.id
_entity.type
_entity.pdbx_description
1 polymer ?
#
loop_
_entity_poly.entity_id
_entity_poly.type
_entity_poly.pdbx_seq_one_letter_code
_entity_poly.pdbx_strand_id
1 'polypeptide(L)'
;MLFYERLILEEGTMEKLKFKQIMSLTLTLFAIFFGAGNMVFPPAMGQLAGENYWQALIGFILTDAGIALLGIIAVVLVGNEITDLGNLISKKFSIFLSIVVYLLIGPLFALPRTGSVSYELAAKPYVPSEYSWLVSLAVTAVFFAVTYFLSARPNKIVDIIGKYLTPILILSIVAIFFSCLFMDKSNHTIQYGATTASDAYSSGGAFFQGLVEGYNALDGPAGLVFAIIIIN
;
A
#
# COMPACT_ATOMS: atom_id res chain seq x y z
N MET A 1 -20.22 10.61 -25.06
CA MET A 1 -19.87 11.55 -26.13
C MET A 1 -18.69 12.42 -25.71
N LEU A 2 -18.74 13.11 -24.58
CA LEU A 2 -17.60 13.90 -24.02
C LEU A 2 -16.30 13.13 -23.80
N PHE A 3 -16.37 11.84 -23.49
CA PHE A 3 -15.21 10.97 -23.28
C PHE A 3 -14.42 10.70 -24.58
N TYR A 4 -15.13 10.48 -25.67
CA TYR A 4 -14.52 10.23 -26.98
C TYR A 4 -13.88 11.52 -27.56
N GLU A 5 -14.49 12.67 -27.32
CA GLU A 5 -13.92 13.97 -27.74
C GLU A 5 -12.66 14.33 -26.95
N ARG A 6 -12.57 14.03 -25.66
CA ARG A 6 -11.34 14.24 -24.88
C ARG A 6 -10.20 13.36 -25.38
N LEU A 7 -10.45 12.08 -25.64
CA LEU A 7 -9.46 11.16 -26.18
C LEU A 7 -8.92 11.64 -27.57
N ILE A 8 -9.78 12.19 -28.41
CA ILE A 8 -9.38 12.68 -29.76
C ILE A 8 -8.63 14.01 -29.68
N LEU A 9 -8.98 14.89 -28.73
CA LEU A 9 -8.31 16.18 -28.56
C LEU A 9 -6.95 16.05 -27.91
N GLU A 10 -6.71 15.02 -27.09
CA GLU A 10 -5.42 14.72 -26.47
C GLU A 10 -4.45 13.94 -27.40
N GLU A 11 -4.95 13.22 -28.40
CA GLU A 11 -4.09 12.51 -29.39
C GLU A 11 -3.13 13.44 -30.16
N GLY A 12 -3.41 14.75 -30.20
CA GLY A 12 -2.58 15.75 -30.89
C GLY A 12 -1.36 16.25 -30.13
N THR A 13 -1.25 16.00 -28.81
CA THR A 13 -0.23 16.57 -27.94
C THR A 13 0.43 15.58 -26.97
N MET A 14 0.20 14.29 -27.11
CA MET A 14 0.88 13.31 -26.26
C MET A 14 2.37 13.20 -26.63
N GLU A 15 3.18 14.04 -26.01
CA GLU A 15 4.62 13.86 -26.02
C GLU A 15 4.94 12.49 -25.40
N LYS A 16 5.54 11.58 -26.18
CA LYS A 16 5.90 10.26 -25.69
C LYS A 16 6.85 10.40 -24.51
N LEU A 17 6.41 10.00 -23.34
CA LEU A 17 7.25 10.01 -22.13
C LEU A 17 8.57 9.28 -22.41
N LYS A 18 9.68 9.92 -22.08
CA LYS A 18 11.00 9.30 -22.17
C LYS A 18 11.09 8.17 -21.14
N PHE A 19 11.83 7.13 -21.45
CA PHE A 19 12.03 5.98 -20.58
C PHE A 19 12.39 6.37 -19.12
N LYS A 20 13.22 7.41 -18.95
CA LYS A 20 13.55 7.96 -17.62
C LYS A 20 12.34 8.47 -16.85
N GLN A 21 11.42 9.14 -17.53
CA GLN A 21 10.20 9.70 -16.92
C GLN A 21 9.24 8.56 -16.50
N ILE A 22 9.08 7.56 -17.36
CA ILE A 22 8.29 6.35 -17.06
C ILE A 22 8.89 5.64 -15.85
N MET A 23 10.20 5.43 -15.84
CA MET A 23 10.87 4.77 -14.71
C MET A 23 10.73 5.55 -13.41
N SER A 24 10.89 6.87 -13.45
CA SER A 24 10.71 7.74 -12.28
C SER A 24 9.28 7.66 -11.75
N LEU A 25 8.28 7.75 -12.62
CA LEU A 25 6.87 7.64 -12.25
C LEU A 25 6.56 6.27 -11.66
N THR A 26 7.02 5.19 -12.30
CA THR A 26 6.83 3.82 -11.81
C THR A 26 7.44 3.62 -10.42
N LEU A 27 8.66 4.09 -10.19
CA LEU A 27 9.31 4.00 -8.89
C LEU A 27 8.59 4.84 -7.82
N THR A 28 8.09 6.01 -8.19
CA THR A 28 7.31 6.86 -7.27
C THR A 28 5.99 6.17 -6.90
N LEU A 29 5.26 5.64 -7.88
CA LEU A 29 4.03 4.89 -7.64
C LEU A 29 4.28 3.65 -6.77
N PHE A 30 5.32 2.88 -7.08
CA PHE A 30 5.71 1.74 -6.26
C PHE A 30 5.94 2.16 -4.80
N ALA A 31 6.68 3.25 -4.55
CA ALA A 31 6.95 3.70 -3.19
C ALA A 31 5.71 4.20 -2.44
N ILE A 32 4.74 4.78 -3.15
CA ILE A 32 3.50 5.28 -2.55
C ILE A 32 2.57 4.13 -2.18
N PHE A 33 2.44 3.13 -3.07
CA PHE A 33 1.54 2.00 -2.84
C PHE A 33 2.17 0.90 -1.99
N PHE A 34 3.48 0.73 -2.03
CA PHE A 34 4.15 -0.28 -1.21
C PHE A 34 4.30 0.19 0.24
N GLY A 35 3.22 0.08 0.99
CA GLY A 35 3.12 0.49 2.38
C GLY A 35 3.33 -0.64 3.40
N ALA A 36 3.09 -0.32 4.67
CA ALA A 36 3.18 -1.27 5.78
C ALA A 36 2.22 -2.47 5.61
N GLY A 37 1.06 -2.28 4.98
CA GLY A 37 0.11 -3.34 4.66
C GLY A 37 0.74 -4.40 3.76
N ASN A 38 1.36 -3.97 2.67
CA ASN A 38 2.00 -4.85 1.69
C ASN A 38 3.24 -5.59 2.23
N MET A 39 3.83 -5.08 3.31
CA MET A 39 4.93 -5.77 4.01
C MET A 39 4.45 -6.80 5.03
N VAL A 40 3.30 -6.58 5.66
CA VAL A 40 2.82 -7.40 6.79
C VAL A 40 1.82 -8.46 6.34
N PHE A 41 0.81 -8.09 5.54
CA PHE A 41 -0.27 -9.02 5.20
C PHE A 41 0.18 -10.22 4.35
N PRO A 42 0.95 -10.08 3.25
CA PRO A 42 1.33 -11.24 2.45
C PRO A 42 2.18 -12.28 3.20
N PRO A 43 3.19 -11.91 4.01
CA PRO A 43 3.92 -12.89 4.81
C PRO A 43 3.06 -13.56 5.88
N ALA A 44 2.23 -12.81 6.60
CA ALA A 44 1.34 -13.36 7.62
C ALA A 44 0.30 -14.30 6.98
N MET A 45 -0.31 -13.88 5.88
CA MET A 45 -1.24 -14.69 5.08
C MET A 45 -0.55 -15.97 4.59
N GLY A 46 0.69 -15.86 4.11
CA GLY A 46 1.46 -17.02 3.64
C GLY A 46 1.68 -18.07 4.72
N GLN A 47 1.96 -17.65 5.95
CA GLN A 47 2.11 -18.54 7.11
C GLN A 47 0.78 -19.23 7.48
N LEU A 48 -0.34 -18.51 7.44
CA LEU A 48 -1.66 -19.02 7.81
C LEU A 48 -2.31 -19.85 6.71
N ALA A 49 -2.10 -19.50 5.45
CA ALA A 49 -2.68 -20.19 4.30
C ALA A 49 -1.96 -21.52 3.97
N GLY A 50 -0.69 -21.66 4.35
CA GLY A 50 0.08 -22.87 4.13
C GLY A 50 0.00 -23.40 2.70
N GLU A 51 -0.54 -24.60 2.52
CA GLU A 51 -0.72 -25.24 1.20
C GLU A 51 -1.68 -24.47 0.26
N ASN A 52 -2.61 -23.68 0.81
CA ASN A 52 -3.59 -22.89 0.08
C ASN A 52 -3.10 -21.46 -0.24
N TYR A 53 -1.80 -21.20 -0.10
CA TYR A 53 -1.19 -19.89 -0.31
C TYR A 53 -1.55 -19.23 -1.66
N TRP A 54 -1.53 -19.99 -2.74
CA TRP A 54 -1.82 -19.45 -4.08
C TRP A 54 -3.25 -18.92 -4.21
N GLN A 55 -4.22 -19.60 -3.63
CA GLN A 55 -5.62 -19.17 -3.63
C GLN A 55 -5.78 -17.87 -2.85
N ALA A 56 -5.16 -17.80 -1.66
CA ALA A 56 -5.15 -16.61 -0.84
C ALA A 56 -4.44 -15.44 -1.54
N LEU A 57 -3.30 -15.69 -2.18
CA LEU A 57 -2.53 -14.68 -2.91
C LEU A 57 -3.32 -14.08 -4.08
N ILE A 58 -4.03 -14.90 -4.85
CA ILE A 58 -4.88 -14.40 -5.95
C ILE A 58 -5.99 -13.50 -5.39
N GLY A 59 -6.65 -13.91 -4.30
CA GLY A 59 -7.64 -13.08 -3.62
C GLY A 59 -7.06 -11.75 -3.15
N PHE A 60 -5.89 -11.79 -2.51
CA PHE A 60 -5.18 -10.61 -2.04
C PHE A 60 -4.88 -9.63 -3.21
N ILE A 61 -4.25 -10.09 -4.28
CA ILE A 61 -3.88 -9.24 -5.43
C ILE A 61 -5.10 -8.60 -6.08
N LEU A 62 -6.23 -9.32 -6.15
CA LEU A 62 -7.45 -8.78 -6.75
C LEU A 62 -8.02 -7.59 -5.97
N THR A 63 -7.97 -7.61 -4.66
CA THR A 63 -8.52 -6.52 -3.83
C THR A 63 -7.50 -5.45 -3.49
N ASP A 64 -6.24 -5.81 -3.33
CA ASP A 64 -5.16 -4.87 -3.06
C ASP A 64 -4.80 -4.08 -4.33
N ALA A 65 -4.08 -4.70 -5.26
CA ALA A 65 -3.63 -4.07 -6.49
C ALA A 65 -4.77 -3.83 -7.49
N GLY A 66 -5.72 -4.78 -7.59
CA GLY A 66 -6.81 -4.71 -8.56
C GLY A 66 -7.75 -3.54 -8.31
N ILE A 67 -8.23 -3.37 -7.08
CA ILE A 67 -9.13 -2.25 -6.73
C ILE A 67 -8.37 -0.91 -6.77
N ALA A 68 -7.11 -0.87 -6.34
CA ALA A 68 -6.28 0.32 -6.44
C ALA A 68 -6.13 0.79 -7.89
N LEU A 69 -5.82 -0.13 -8.81
CA LEU A 69 -5.70 0.16 -10.23
C LEU A 69 -7.02 0.65 -10.83
N LEU A 70 -8.14 0.01 -10.50
CA LEU A 70 -9.47 0.45 -10.93
C LEU A 70 -9.81 1.84 -10.39
N GLY A 71 -9.44 2.15 -9.14
CA GLY A 71 -9.61 3.47 -8.53
C GLY A 71 -8.83 4.55 -9.28
N ILE A 72 -7.56 4.29 -9.60
CA ILE A 72 -6.72 5.19 -10.39
C ILE A 72 -7.35 5.43 -11.78
N ILE A 73 -7.68 4.35 -12.50
CA ILE A 73 -8.29 4.45 -13.83
C ILE A 73 -9.59 5.26 -13.77
N ALA A 74 -10.45 5.01 -12.79
CA ALA A 74 -11.71 5.72 -12.64
C ALA A 74 -11.51 7.23 -12.47
N VAL A 75 -10.56 7.65 -11.62
CA VAL A 75 -10.27 9.09 -11.43
C VAL A 75 -9.68 9.70 -12.69
N VAL A 76 -8.70 9.04 -13.31
CA VAL A 76 -8.05 9.53 -14.56
C VAL A 76 -9.06 9.70 -15.70
N LEU A 77 -10.02 8.78 -15.83
CA LEU A 77 -11.04 8.82 -16.89
C LEU A 77 -12.10 9.92 -16.67
N VAL A 78 -12.40 10.25 -15.43
CA VAL A 78 -13.50 11.18 -15.09
C VAL A 78 -13.01 12.62 -14.95
N GLY A 79 -11.82 12.80 -14.39
CA GLY A 79 -11.30 14.13 -14.11
C GLY A 79 -9.87 14.07 -13.58
N ASN A 80 -9.56 14.90 -12.60
CA ASN A 80 -8.24 15.03 -12.02
C ASN A 80 -8.20 14.64 -10.55
N GLU A 81 -9.36 14.56 -9.91
CA GLU A 81 -9.48 14.36 -8.47
C GLU A 81 -10.65 13.42 -8.12
N ILE A 82 -10.59 12.87 -6.90
CA ILE A 82 -11.69 12.08 -6.34
C ILE A 82 -13.02 12.85 -6.29
N THR A 83 -12.95 14.18 -6.14
CA THR A 83 -14.12 15.07 -6.16
C THR A 83 -14.86 15.04 -7.49
N ASP A 84 -14.14 14.92 -8.61
CA ASP A 84 -14.74 14.84 -9.95
C ASP A 84 -15.53 13.54 -10.10
N LEU A 85 -14.95 12.42 -9.61
CA LEU A 85 -15.64 11.13 -9.61
C LEU A 85 -16.95 11.19 -8.80
N GLY A 86 -16.92 11.78 -7.61
CA GLY A 86 -18.11 11.94 -6.76
C GLY A 86 -19.16 12.86 -7.37
N ASN A 87 -18.76 13.89 -8.11
CA ASN A 87 -19.63 14.86 -8.76
C ASN A 87 -20.48 14.23 -9.89
N LEU A 88 -20.09 13.07 -10.43
CA LEU A 88 -20.92 12.32 -11.38
C LEU A 88 -22.28 11.93 -10.77
N ILE A 89 -22.34 11.74 -9.46
CA ILE A 89 -23.58 11.39 -8.74
C ILE A 89 -24.23 12.66 -8.19
N SER A 90 -23.51 13.40 -7.35
CA SER A 90 -23.94 14.69 -6.83
C SER A 90 -22.83 15.40 -6.04
N LYS A 91 -22.93 16.75 -5.90
CA LYS A 91 -21.99 17.52 -5.06
C LYS A 91 -21.97 17.06 -3.60
N LYS A 92 -23.11 16.68 -3.03
CA LYS A 92 -23.19 16.18 -1.65
C LYS A 92 -22.47 14.84 -1.50
N PHE A 93 -22.65 13.95 -2.47
CA PHE A 93 -21.97 12.66 -2.50
C PHE A 93 -20.46 12.84 -2.68
N SER A 94 -20.03 13.76 -3.53
CA SER A 94 -18.61 14.08 -3.73
C SER A 94 -17.93 14.51 -2.43
N ILE A 95 -18.54 15.42 -1.68
CA ILE A 95 -18.03 15.88 -0.39
C ILE A 95 -17.97 14.70 0.61
N PHE A 96 -19.06 13.93 0.70
CA PHE A 96 -19.12 12.77 1.60
C PHE A 96 -18.04 11.74 1.26
N LEU A 97 -17.92 11.36 -0.01
CA LEU A 97 -16.90 10.40 -0.49
C LEU A 97 -15.50 10.88 -0.16
N SER A 98 -15.19 12.14 -0.47
CA SER A 98 -13.88 12.72 -0.20
C SER A 98 -13.55 12.72 1.30
N ILE A 99 -14.49 13.15 2.14
CA ILE A 99 -14.31 13.16 3.60
C ILE A 99 -14.03 11.74 4.10
N VAL A 100 -14.85 10.76 3.70
CA VAL A 100 -14.70 9.36 4.14
C VAL A 100 -13.34 8.81 3.74
N VAL A 101 -12.93 8.97 2.48
CA VAL A 101 -11.68 8.42 1.97
C VAL A 101 -10.46 9.11 2.61
N TYR A 102 -10.47 10.44 2.72
CA TYR A 102 -9.36 11.16 3.37
C TYR A 102 -9.25 10.85 4.86
N LEU A 103 -10.37 10.70 5.57
CA LEU A 103 -10.35 10.30 6.98
C LEU A 103 -9.86 8.86 7.16
N LEU A 104 -10.25 7.95 6.27
CA LEU A 104 -9.85 6.54 6.31
C LEU A 104 -8.34 6.39 6.09
N ILE A 105 -7.80 7.03 5.05
CA ILE A 105 -6.36 6.99 4.75
C ILE A 105 -5.56 7.82 5.76
N GLY A 106 -6.12 8.92 6.22
CA GLY A 106 -5.49 9.82 7.17
C GLY A 106 -5.66 9.36 8.64
N PRO A 107 -6.28 10.18 9.47
CA PRO A 107 -6.19 10.07 10.93
C PRO A 107 -6.96 8.89 11.54
N LEU A 108 -7.97 8.33 10.86
CA LEU A 108 -8.82 7.32 11.48
C LEU A 108 -8.25 5.90 11.40
N PHE A 109 -7.52 5.56 10.32
CA PHE A 109 -7.10 4.17 10.14
C PHE A 109 -5.65 4.02 9.65
N ALA A 110 -5.31 4.50 8.45
CA ALA A 110 -4.02 4.17 7.86
C ALA A 110 -2.84 4.79 8.61
N LEU A 111 -2.89 6.07 8.98
CA LEU A 111 -1.83 6.74 9.72
C LEU A 111 -1.56 6.10 11.11
N PRO A 112 -2.56 5.89 11.98
CA PRO A 112 -2.33 5.21 13.26
C PRO A 112 -1.72 3.83 13.08
N ARG A 113 -2.18 3.06 12.08
CA ARG A 113 -1.64 1.74 11.76
C ARG A 113 -0.16 1.78 11.39
N THR A 114 0.28 2.76 10.58
CA THR A 114 1.70 2.85 10.22
C THR A 114 2.60 3.06 11.44
N GLY A 115 2.16 3.86 12.40
CA GLY A 115 2.88 4.06 13.66
C GLY A 115 2.97 2.79 14.51
N SER A 116 1.86 2.07 14.68
CA SER A 116 1.84 0.82 15.45
C SER A 116 2.65 -0.30 14.78
N VAL A 117 2.54 -0.46 13.46
CA VAL A 117 3.33 -1.44 12.70
C VAL A 117 4.83 -1.13 12.80
N SER A 118 5.22 0.14 12.75
CA SER A 118 6.61 0.53 12.93
C SER A 118 7.17 0.08 14.29
N TYR A 119 6.38 0.22 15.36
CA TYR A 119 6.74 -0.30 16.67
C TYR A 119 6.82 -1.83 16.68
N GLU A 120 5.81 -2.51 16.15
CA GLU A 120 5.72 -3.98 16.16
C GLU A 120 6.88 -4.64 15.44
N LEU A 121 7.33 -4.09 14.32
CA LEU A 121 8.43 -4.64 13.54
C LEU A 121 9.81 -4.23 14.05
N ALA A 122 9.98 -2.98 14.45
CA ALA A 122 11.30 -2.45 14.78
C ALA A 122 11.71 -2.62 16.24
N ALA A 123 10.77 -2.54 17.18
CA ALA A 123 11.09 -2.46 18.60
C ALA A 123 10.54 -3.61 19.44
N LYS A 124 9.32 -4.03 19.19
CA LYS A 124 8.60 -5.04 20.00
C LYS A 124 9.38 -6.34 20.25
N PRO A 125 10.12 -6.92 19.27
CA PRO A 125 10.89 -8.15 19.50
C PRO A 125 12.01 -8.02 20.54
N TYR A 126 12.47 -6.79 20.78
CA TYR A 126 13.62 -6.50 21.64
C TYR A 126 13.22 -5.86 22.99
N VAL A 127 11.95 -5.62 23.22
CA VAL A 127 11.45 -4.90 24.40
C VAL A 127 10.71 -5.86 25.34
N PRO A 128 11.10 -5.93 26.63
CA PRO A 128 10.33 -6.65 27.63
C PRO A 128 8.88 -6.16 27.71
N SER A 129 7.95 -7.06 27.94
CA SER A 129 6.51 -6.76 27.99
C SER A 129 6.15 -5.66 28.99
N GLU A 130 6.92 -5.53 30.05
CA GLU A 130 6.74 -4.52 31.10
C GLU A 130 6.89 -3.07 30.57
N TYR A 131 7.82 -2.84 29.63
CA TYR A 131 8.09 -1.51 29.05
C TYR A 131 7.44 -1.31 27.68
N SER A 132 6.70 -2.29 27.17
CA SER A 132 6.14 -2.32 25.84
C SER A 132 5.29 -1.08 25.52
N TRP A 133 4.44 -0.63 26.45
CA TRP A 133 3.58 0.54 26.25
C TRP A 133 4.38 1.85 26.14
N LEU A 134 5.42 2.01 26.97
CA LEU A 134 6.26 3.21 26.99
C LEU A 134 7.09 3.32 25.70
N VAL A 135 7.69 2.20 25.29
CA VAL A 135 8.49 2.15 24.06
C VAL A 135 7.61 2.31 22.82
N SER A 136 6.40 1.72 22.81
CA SER A 136 5.42 1.94 21.75
C SER A 136 5.07 3.41 21.59
N LEU A 137 4.81 4.10 22.70
CA LEU A 137 4.51 5.54 22.70
C LEU A 137 5.70 6.36 22.18
N ALA A 138 6.93 6.04 22.62
CA ALA A 138 8.13 6.75 22.21
C ALA A 138 8.40 6.55 20.70
N VAL A 139 8.36 5.31 20.21
CA VAL A 139 8.57 4.98 18.79
C VAL A 139 7.53 5.66 17.92
N THR A 140 6.26 5.58 18.31
CA THR A 140 5.16 6.21 17.57
C THR A 140 5.29 7.74 17.56
N ALA A 141 5.68 8.34 18.67
CA ALA A 141 5.91 9.79 18.76
C ALA A 141 7.06 10.23 17.84
N VAL A 142 8.19 9.50 17.86
CA VAL A 142 9.32 9.76 16.96
C VAL A 142 8.90 9.59 15.50
N PHE A 143 8.17 8.51 15.18
CA PHE A 143 7.67 8.25 13.84
C PHE A 143 6.81 9.42 13.32
N PHE A 144 5.84 9.88 14.10
CA PHE A 144 4.99 11.00 13.69
C PHE A 144 5.71 12.33 13.67
N ALA A 145 6.68 12.56 14.57
CA ALA A 145 7.51 13.75 14.52
C ALA A 145 8.31 13.81 13.21
N VAL A 146 8.98 12.72 12.83
CA VAL A 146 9.72 12.62 11.55
C VAL A 146 8.76 12.82 10.36
N THR A 147 7.62 12.16 10.37
CA THR A 147 6.58 12.31 9.34
C THR A 147 6.12 13.76 9.20
N TYR A 148 5.87 14.44 10.32
CA TYR A 148 5.48 15.85 10.32
C TYR A 148 6.55 16.75 9.71
N PHE A 149 7.82 16.60 10.11
CA PHE A 149 8.91 17.41 9.55
C PHE A 149 9.13 17.17 8.06
N LEU A 150 8.97 15.94 7.58
CA LEU A 150 9.05 15.61 6.17
C LEU A 150 7.86 16.21 5.40
N SER A 151 6.65 16.09 5.92
CA SER A 151 5.42 16.58 5.30
C SER A 151 5.32 18.12 5.27
N ALA A 152 6.00 18.81 6.18
CA ALA A 152 6.04 20.27 6.21
C ALA A 152 6.70 20.90 4.97
N ARG A 153 7.34 20.11 4.11
CA ARG A 153 8.00 20.57 2.87
C ARG A 153 7.44 19.86 1.63
N PRO A 154 6.20 20.10 1.22
CA PRO A 154 5.50 19.35 0.19
C PRO A 154 6.22 19.33 -1.16
N ASN A 155 6.86 20.43 -1.57
CA ASN A 155 7.56 20.54 -2.85
C ASN A 155 8.80 19.63 -2.99
N LYS A 156 9.32 19.10 -1.88
CA LYS A 156 10.49 18.21 -1.88
C LYS A 156 10.14 16.76 -1.55
N ILE A 157 8.90 16.51 -1.12
CA ILE A 157 8.51 15.19 -0.61
C ILE A 157 8.52 14.14 -1.71
N VAL A 158 8.02 14.47 -2.90
CA VAL A 158 7.99 13.57 -4.07
C VAL A 158 9.41 13.19 -4.49
N ASP A 159 10.31 14.18 -4.54
CA ASP A 159 11.71 13.94 -4.86
C ASP A 159 12.42 13.07 -3.81
N ILE A 160 12.14 13.32 -2.53
CA ILE A 160 12.72 12.54 -1.42
C ILE A 160 12.21 11.10 -1.47
N ILE A 161 10.93 10.89 -1.70
CA ILE A 161 10.33 9.57 -1.81
C ILE A 161 10.95 8.82 -2.99
N GLY A 162 10.87 9.37 -4.20
CA GLY A 162 11.34 8.69 -5.40
C GLY A 162 12.85 8.47 -5.45
N LYS A 163 13.64 9.43 -4.94
CA LYS A 163 15.10 9.40 -5.08
C LYS A 163 15.82 8.64 -3.96
N TYR A 164 15.30 8.69 -2.74
CA TYR A 164 15.97 8.12 -1.56
C TYR A 164 15.17 6.97 -0.95
N LEU A 165 13.89 7.17 -0.66
CA LEU A 165 13.09 6.14 0.02
C LEU A 165 12.89 4.91 -0.86
N THR A 166 12.56 5.08 -2.13
CA THR A 166 12.30 3.95 -3.03
C THR A 166 13.50 3.02 -3.20
N PRO A 167 14.73 3.51 -3.48
CA PRO A 167 15.90 2.65 -3.56
C PRO A 167 16.19 1.92 -2.24
N ILE A 168 16.05 2.60 -1.08
CA ILE A 168 16.26 1.99 0.23
C ILE A 168 15.24 0.88 0.46
N LEU A 169 13.98 1.12 0.11
CA LEU A 169 12.89 0.14 0.26
C LEU A 169 13.13 -1.09 -0.62
N ILE A 170 13.46 -0.90 -1.90
CA ILE A 170 13.79 -2.02 -2.82
C ILE A 170 14.99 -2.80 -2.29
N LEU A 171 16.04 -2.12 -1.86
CA LEU A 171 17.23 -2.75 -1.31
C LEU A 171 16.91 -3.55 -0.04
N SER A 172 16.04 -3.05 0.81
CA SER A 172 15.56 -3.75 2.00
C SER A 172 14.78 -5.01 1.65
N ILE A 173 13.88 -4.95 0.66
CA ILE A 173 13.12 -6.12 0.18
C ILE A 173 14.07 -7.19 -0.37
N VAL A 174 15.02 -6.77 -1.20
CA VAL A 174 16.04 -7.66 -1.77
C VAL A 174 16.88 -8.28 -0.67
N ALA A 175 17.30 -7.50 0.34
CA ALA A 175 18.07 -7.98 1.48
C ALA A 175 17.28 -9.02 2.30
N ILE A 176 15.99 -8.78 2.56
CA ILE A 176 15.11 -9.75 3.25
C ILE A 176 14.97 -11.02 2.43
N PHE A 177 14.76 -10.92 1.11
CA PHE A 177 14.66 -12.08 0.23
C PHE A 177 15.92 -12.94 0.27
N PHE A 178 17.11 -12.34 0.12
CA PHE A 178 18.35 -13.07 0.22
C PHE A 178 18.61 -13.62 1.62
N SER A 179 18.29 -12.86 2.66
CA SER A 179 18.39 -13.34 4.04
C SER A 179 17.59 -14.63 4.26
N CYS A 180 16.35 -14.69 3.73
CA CYS A 180 15.52 -15.89 3.81
C CYS A 180 16.15 -17.09 3.05
N LEU A 181 16.82 -16.85 1.91
CA LEU A 181 17.48 -17.93 1.16
C LEU A 181 18.72 -18.49 1.89
N PHE A 182 19.44 -17.63 2.61
CA PHE A 182 20.67 -18.02 3.32
C PHE A 182 20.45 -18.40 4.79
N MET A 183 19.22 -18.29 5.29
CA MET A 183 18.90 -18.76 6.63
C MET A 183 19.15 -20.26 6.77
N ASP A 184 19.96 -20.61 7.79
CA ASP A 184 20.29 -22.00 8.07
C ASP A 184 19.07 -22.78 8.52
N LYS A 185 18.75 -23.86 7.79
CA LYS A 185 17.62 -24.74 8.03
C LYS A 185 17.74 -25.56 9.31
N SER A 186 18.97 -25.64 9.87
CA SER A 186 19.28 -26.57 10.97
C SER A 186 18.83 -26.08 12.34
N ASN A 187 18.53 -24.80 12.51
CA ASN A 187 18.44 -24.20 13.84
C ASN A 187 17.04 -23.67 14.22
N HIS A 188 16.04 -23.74 13.39
CA HIS A 188 14.79 -23.04 13.70
C HIS A 188 13.50 -23.58 13.13
N THR A 189 12.52 -23.32 13.87
CA THR A 189 11.06 -23.09 13.72
C THR A 189 10.55 -22.56 12.36
N ILE A 190 11.38 -22.27 11.39
CA ILE A 190 10.96 -21.93 10.03
C ILE A 190 10.74 -23.24 9.27
N GLN A 191 9.49 -23.64 9.15
CA GLN A 191 9.10 -24.75 8.30
C GLN A 191 9.16 -24.28 6.85
N TYR A 192 10.12 -24.80 6.09
CA TYR A 192 10.13 -24.66 4.65
C TYR A 192 9.20 -25.68 4.03
N GLY A 193 8.20 -25.22 3.32
CA GLY A 193 7.24 -26.07 2.62
C GLY A 193 5.79 -25.78 3.04
N ALA A 194 4.87 -26.47 2.38
CA ALA A 194 3.47 -26.34 2.66
C ALA A 194 3.17 -26.84 4.09
N THR A 195 2.75 -25.91 4.94
CA THR A 195 2.17 -26.23 6.24
C THR A 195 0.67 -26.43 6.08
N THR A 196 0.04 -27.15 7.00
CA THR A 196 -1.41 -27.26 7.03
C THR A 196 -2.04 -25.87 7.16
N ALA A 197 -3.00 -25.57 6.28
CA ALA A 197 -3.72 -24.31 6.34
C ALA A 197 -4.47 -24.19 7.68
N SER A 198 -4.51 -22.99 8.25
CA SER A 198 -5.38 -22.69 9.40
C SER A 198 -6.85 -22.73 9.00
N ASP A 199 -7.75 -22.88 9.96
CA ASP A 199 -9.18 -23.07 9.71
C ASP A 199 -9.79 -22.01 8.77
N ALA A 200 -9.38 -20.76 8.92
CA ALA A 200 -9.83 -19.66 8.05
C ALA A 200 -9.41 -19.80 6.59
N TYR A 201 -8.30 -20.48 6.34
CA TYR A 201 -7.74 -20.70 5.00
C TYR A 201 -7.96 -22.12 4.47
N SER A 202 -8.71 -22.94 5.20
CA SER A 202 -9.07 -24.30 4.80
C SER A 202 -10.32 -24.34 3.91
N SER A 203 -10.56 -25.47 3.28
CA SER A 203 -11.85 -25.81 2.62
C SER A 203 -12.38 -24.74 1.62
N GLY A 204 -11.52 -24.15 0.81
CA GLY A 204 -11.93 -23.11 -0.17
C GLY A 204 -12.08 -21.69 0.40
N GLY A 205 -11.92 -21.51 1.71
CA GLY A 205 -11.96 -20.18 2.36
C GLY A 205 -10.75 -19.30 2.05
N ALA A 206 -9.63 -19.89 1.64
CA ALA A 206 -8.37 -19.20 1.41
C ALA A 206 -8.49 -18.03 0.42
N PHE A 207 -9.21 -18.20 -0.69
CA PHE A 207 -9.45 -17.13 -1.65
C PHE A 207 -10.21 -15.95 -1.05
N PHE A 208 -11.30 -16.23 -0.33
CA PHE A 208 -12.12 -15.19 0.30
C PHE A 208 -11.37 -14.48 1.43
N GLN A 209 -10.59 -15.23 2.22
CA GLN A 209 -9.74 -14.62 3.24
C GLN A 209 -8.67 -13.74 2.61
N GLY A 210 -8.08 -14.17 1.48
CA GLY A 210 -7.17 -13.36 0.69
C GLY A 210 -7.80 -12.05 0.20
N LEU A 211 -9.06 -12.08 -0.28
CA LEU A 211 -9.81 -10.87 -0.64
C LEU A 211 -9.96 -9.90 0.55
N VAL A 212 -10.26 -10.43 1.73
CA VAL A 212 -10.40 -9.60 2.95
C VAL A 212 -9.06 -8.98 3.34
N GLU A 213 -7.98 -9.75 3.34
CA GLU A 213 -6.65 -9.24 3.69
C GLU A 213 -6.14 -8.20 2.69
N GLY A 214 -6.38 -8.40 1.38
CA GLY A 214 -6.02 -7.41 0.37
C GLY A 214 -6.83 -6.12 0.50
N TYR A 215 -8.12 -6.22 0.83
CA TYR A 215 -8.92 -5.04 1.13
C TYR A 215 -8.42 -4.28 2.37
N ASN A 216 -7.98 -5.02 3.40
CA ASN A 216 -7.41 -4.45 4.62
C ASN A 216 -6.07 -3.72 4.41
N ALA A 217 -5.37 -3.97 3.30
CA ALA A 217 -4.16 -3.22 2.94
C ALA A 217 -4.45 -1.74 2.66
N LEU A 218 -5.69 -1.40 2.24
CA LEU A 218 -6.20 -0.05 1.96
C LEU A 218 -5.66 0.60 0.68
N ASP A 219 -5.05 -0.14 -0.21
CA ASP A 219 -4.53 0.38 -1.47
C ASP A 219 -5.67 0.81 -2.42
N GLY A 220 -6.85 0.19 -2.31
CA GLY A 220 -8.04 0.62 -3.05
C GLY A 220 -8.43 2.08 -2.80
N PRO A 221 -8.75 2.49 -1.58
CA PRO A 221 -8.97 3.90 -1.23
C PRO A 221 -7.77 4.80 -1.56
N ALA A 222 -6.53 4.31 -1.38
CA ALA A 222 -5.32 5.02 -1.73
C ALA A 222 -5.23 5.32 -3.23
N GLY A 223 -5.67 4.39 -4.10
CA GLY A 223 -5.75 4.56 -5.54
C GLY A 223 -6.59 5.76 -5.95
N LEU A 224 -7.70 6.00 -5.27
CA LEU A 224 -8.57 7.15 -5.54
C LEU A 224 -7.91 8.50 -5.20
N VAL A 225 -7.10 8.55 -4.15
CA VAL A 225 -6.43 9.78 -3.69
C VAL A 225 -5.15 10.05 -4.46
N PHE A 226 -4.34 9.01 -4.68
CA PHE A 226 -3.02 9.17 -5.30
C PHE A 226 -3.06 9.18 -6.83
N ALA A 227 -4.22 8.96 -7.46
CA ALA A 227 -4.41 9.12 -8.90
C ALA A 227 -3.94 10.50 -9.41
N ILE A 228 -4.11 11.55 -8.61
CA ILE A 228 -3.67 12.91 -8.92
C ILE A 228 -2.15 12.99 -9.22
N ILE A 229 -1.34 12.12 -8.62
CA ILE A 229 0.13 12.10 -8.84
C ILE A 229 0.48 11.58 -10.24
N ILE A 230 -0.42 10.80 -10.84
CA ILE A 230 -0.23 10.26 -12.19
C ILE A 230 -0.67 11.27 -13.25
N ILE A 231 -1.64 12.11 -12.90
CA ILE A 231 -2.25 13.07 -13.82
C ILE A 231 -1.39 14.34 -13.95
N ASN A 232 -0.68 14.74 -12.89
CA ASN A 232 0.19 15.92 -12.85
C ASN A 232 1.67 15.56 -13.07
#